data_0fb0d3f079905177b0d31bab78bd8d88
#
_entry.id   0fb0d3f079905177b0d31bab78bd8d88
#
_cell.length_a   1.000
_cell.length_b   1.000
_cell.length_c   1.000
_cell.angle_alpha   90.00
_cell.angle_beta   90.00
_cell.angle_gamma   90.00
#
_symmetry.space_group_name_H-M   'P 1'
#
loop_
_entity.id
_entity.type
_entity.pdbx_description
1 polymer ?
#
loop_
_entity_poly.entity_id
_entity_poly.type
_entity_poly.pdbx_seq_one_letter_code
_entity_poly.pdbx_strand_id
1 'polypeptide(L)'
;SISPDDEECAGRLEQMYVRGNNECSRQVGEAVRDAYKRLLKPSIETEFSALSKEKADEEAIRVFAGNLRQLLLAPPLGQKRVMGVDPGYRTGCKIVCLDAQGSLLHNETIYPHPPKSEYSQAARSIVKLVEQYQIEAIAIGNGTASRETEQFITSQRYDRELQVFVVSEDGASIYSASKTARDEFPEYDVTVRGAVSIGRRLMDPAGRTGRK
;
A
#
# COMPACT_ATOMS: atom_id res chain seq x y z
N SER A 1 7.21 19.78 -17.65
CA SER A 1 8.51 20.07 -18.25
C SER A 1 8.87 21.52 -17.94
N ILE A 2 10.10 21.74 -17.60
CA ILE A 2 10.66 23.10 -17.46
C ILE A 2 11.20 23.44 -18.84
N SER A 3 10.57 24.40 -19.50
CA SER A 3 11.02 24.88 -20.80
C SER A 3 11.10 26.40 -20.72
N PRO A 4 12.30 26.96 -20.62
CA PRO A 4 12.48 28.41 -20.68
C PRO A 4 12.14 28.91 -22.09
N ASP A 5 11.80 30.20 -22.19
CA ASP A 5 11.62 30.84 -23.50
C ASP A 5 12.98 30.93 -24.22
N ASP A 6 13.09 30.25 -25.33
CA ASP A 6 14.35 30.10 -26.06
C ASP A 6 14.84 31.44 -26.66
N GLU A 7 13.94 32.28 -27.15
CA GLU A 7 14.33 33.57 -27.76
C GLU A 7 14.75 34.57 -26.67
N GLU A 8 14.06 34.61 -25.54
CA GLU A 8 14.46 35.45 -24.41
C GLU A 8 15.82 35.05 -23.87
N CYS A 9 16.05 33.75 -23.66
CA CYS A 9 17.32 33.26 -23.13
C CYS A 9 18.49 33.47 -24.09
N ALA A 10 18.29 33.16 -25.38
CA ALA A 10 19.32 33.39 -26.41
C ALA A 10 19.61 34.87 -26.57
N GLY A 11 18.57 35.74 -26.57
CA GLY A 11 18.74 37.20 -26.64
C GLY A 11 19.53 37.77 -25.46
N ARG A 12 19.29 37.29 -24.23
CA ARG A 12 20.10 37.70 -23.06
C ARG A 12 21.55 37.28 -23.18
N LEU A 13 21.82 36.08 -23.66
CA LEU A 13 23.20 35.61 -23.90
C LEU A 13 23.89 36.41 -25.00
N GLU A 14 23.20 36.75 -26.08
CA GLU A 14 23.74 37.61 -27.11
C GLU A 14 24.13 38.99 -26.55
N GLN A 15 23.29 39.62 -25.73
CA GLN A 15 23.60 40.88 -25.08
C GLN A 15 24.86 40.83 -24.19
N MET A 16 25.12 39.65 -23.58
CA MET A 16 26.33 39.47 -22.73
C MET A 16 27.61 39.28 -23.51
N TYR A 17 27.56 38.57 -24.64
CA TYR A 17 28.76 38.11 -25.34
C TYR A 17 29.01 38.76 -26.70
N VAL A 18 27.97 39.29 -27.39
CA VAL A 18 28.15 39.92 -28.68
C VAL A 18 28.45 41.42 -28.49
N ARG A 19 29.60 41.84 -28.98
CA ARG A 19 30.03 43.22 -28.88
C ARG A 19 30.30 43.80 -30.29
N GLY A 20 29.72 44.96 -30.58
CA GLY A 20 29.85 45.60 -31.88
C GLY A 20 28.82 45.15 -32.89
N ASN A 21 28.99 45.61 -34.15
CA ASN A 21 28.05 45.35 -35.24
C ASN A 21 28.80 45.11 -36.55
N ASN A 22 29.58 44.06 -36.62
CA ASN A 22 30.39 43.67 -37.76
C ASN A 22 30.18 42.19 -38.07
N GLU A 23 30.78 41.66 -39.11
CA GLU A 23 30.70 40.27 -39.54
C GLU A 23 31.16 39.31 -38.42
N CYS A 24 32.22 39.66 -37.67
CA CYS A 24 32.66 38.86 -36.53
C CYS A 24 31.60 38.80 -35.42
N SER A 25 30.95 39.95 -35.14
CA SER A 25 29.87 39.98 -34.16
C SER A 25 28.70 39.11 -34.55
N ARG A 26 28.35 39.05 -35.82
CA ARG A 26 27.32 38.17 -36.36
C ARG A 26 27.65 36.68 -36.12
N GLN A 27 28.91 36.30 -36.42
CA GLN A 27 29.37 34.89 -36.23
C GLN A 27 29.38 34.52 -34.73
N VAL A 28 29.76 35.44 -33.83
CA VAL A 28 29.67 35.22 -32.40
C VAL A 28 28.22 35.03 -31.97
N GLY A 29 27.28 35.83 -32.47
CA GLY A 29 25.86 35.67 -32.17
C GLY A 29 25.31 34.31 -32.57
N GLU A 30 25.67 33.85 -33.81
CA GLU A 30 25.28 32.52 -34.26
C GLU A 30 25.87 31.40 -33.39
N ALA A 31 27.13 31.53 -32.97
CA ALA A 31 27.78 30.57 -32.06
C ALA A 31 27.14 30.57 -30.67
N VAL A 32 26.73 31.71 -30.14
CA VAL A 32 26.01 31.82 -28.85
C VAL A 32 24.66 31.12 -28.90
N ARG A 33 23.89 31.35 -29.95
CA ARG A 33 22.60 30.66 -30.15
C ARG A 33 22.75 29.15 -30.28
N ASP A 34 23.73 28.72 -31.03
CA ASP A 34 24.03 27.30 -31.18
C ASP A 34 24.48 26.65 -29.86
N ALA A 35 25.36 27.33 -29.12
CA ALA A 35 25.79 26.87 -27.80
C ALA A 35 24.64 26.78 -26.79
N TYR A 36 23.74 27.79 -26.78
CA TYR A 36 22.53 27.73 -25.95
C TYR A 36 21.69 26.49 -26.29
N LYS A 37 21.36 26.32 -27.57
CA LYS A 37 20.46 25.27 -28.02
C LYS A 37 21.01 23.85 -27.80
N ARG A 38 22.31 23.65 -28.06
CA ARG A 38 22.93 22.32 -28.01
C ARG A 38 23.54 21.96 -26.68
N LEU A 39 23.99 22.92 -25.90
CA LEU A 39 24.74 22.67 -24.67
C LEU A 39 24.01 23.16 -23.43
N LEU A 40 23.67 24.45 -23.35
CA LEU A 40 23.11 25.03 -22.12
C LEU A 40 21.70 24.56 -21.83
N LYS A 41 20.79 24.65 -22.78
CA LYS A 41 19.38 24.28 -22.59
C LYS A 41 19.22 22.83 -22.14
N PRO A 42 19.79 21.80 -22.80
CA PRO A 42 19.65 20.41 -22.37
C PRO A 42 20.29 20.15 -21.00
N SER A 43 21.41 20.82 -20.70
CA SER A 43 22.08 20.68 -19.40
C SER A 43 21.24 21.25 -18.28
N ILE A 44 20.71 22.46 -18.43
CA ILE A 44 19.85 23.12 -17.45
C ILE A 44 18.55 22.33 -17.24
N GLU A 45 17.89 21.88 -18.33
CA GLU A 45 16.66 21.08 -18.24
C GLU A 45 16.89 19.77 -17.45
N THR A 46 18.04 19.11 -17.69
CA THR A 46 18.42 17.89 -16.95
C THR A 46 18.66 18.17 -15.47
N GLU A 47 19.45 19.21 -15.17
CA GLU A 47 19.76 19.60 -13.79
C GLU A 47 18.52 19.99 -12.99
N PHE A 48 17.66 20.85 -13.56
CA PHE A 48 16.41 21.23 -12.90
C PHE A 48 15.43 20.06 -12.73
N SER A 49 15.38 19.16 -13.70
CA SER A 49 14.55 17.95 -13.58
C SER A 49 15.05 17.05 -12.47
N ALA A 50 16.36 16.88 -12.34
CA ALA A 50 16.98 16.09 -11.26
C ALA A 50 16.70 16.73 -9.88
N LEU A 51 16.92 18.04 -9.73
CA LEU A 51 16.66 18.78 -8.49
C LEU A 51 15.17 18.75 -8.10
N SER A 52 14.27 18.90 -9.09
CA SER A 52 12.84 18.84 -8.83
C SER A 52 12.41 17.45 -8.38
N LYS A 53 12.99 16.41 -8.99
CA LYS A 53 12.74 15.02 -8.60
C LYS A 53 13.25 14.76 -7.18
N GLU A 54 14.45 15.17 -6.86
CA GLU A 54 15.03 14.98 -5.53
C GLU A 54 14.13 15.61 -4.43
N LYS A 55 13.70 16.86 -4.63
CA LYS A 55 12.77 17.52 -3.69
C LYS A 55 11.43 16.80 -3.57
N ALA A 56 10.90 16.31 -4.69
CA ALA A 56 9.64 15.54 -4.67
C ALA A 56 9.80 14.20 -3.95
N ASP A 57 10.92 13.51 -4.14
CA ASP A 57 11.24 12.25 -3.48
C ASP A 57 11.42 12.47 -1.95
N GLU A 58 12.12 13.52 -1.52
CA GLU A 58 12.26 13.87 -0.10
C GLU A 58 10.90 14.14 0.57
N GLU A 59 10.04 14.92 -0.08
CA GLU A 59 8.71 15.21 0.45
C GLU A 59 7.84 13.95 0.51
N ALA A 60 7.87 13.10 -0.52
CA ALA A 60 7.15 11.84 -0.54
C ALA A 60 7.61 10.91 0.58
N ILE A 61 8.92 10.80 0.81
CA ILE A 61 9.49 10.01 1.92
C ILE A 61 9.04 10.57 3.26
N ARG A 62 9.04 11.89 3.44
CA ARG A 62 8.60 12.55 4.67
C ARG A 62 7.13 12.25 4.99
N VAL A 63 6.25 12.38 3.99
CA VAL A 63 4.83 12.07 4.13
C VAL A 63 4.63 10.60 4.44
N PHE A 64 5.30 9.72 3.71
CA PHE A 64 5.23 8.27 3.95
C PHE A 64 5.69 7.90 5.36
N ALA A 65 6.82 8.43 5.81
CA ALA A 65 7.35 8.17 7.15
C ALA A 65 6.39 8.66 8.24
N GLY A 66 5.75 9.83 8.04
CA GLY A 66 4.72 10.36 8.95
C GLY A 66 3.50 9.43 9.05
N ASN A 67 2.98 8.98 7.93
CA ASN A 67 1.85 8.05 7.88
C ASN A 67 2.20 6.69 8.49
N LEU A 68 3.37 6.14 8.17
CA LEU A 68 3.86 4.90 8.73
C LEU A 68 4.00 5.01 10.26
N ARG A 69 4.54 6.12 10.77
CA ARG A 69 4.67 6.36 12.20
C ARG A 69 3.30 6.36 12.89
N GLN A 70 2.30 7.01 12.33
CA GLN A 70 0.94 7.01 12.87
C GLN A 70 0.35 5.60 12.92
N LEU A 71 0.53 4.81 11.85
CA LEU A 71 0.08 3.41 11.80
C LEU A 71 0.77 2.54 12.85
N LEU A 72 2.09 2.70 13.03
CA LEU A 72 2.87 1.92 14.00
C LEU A 72 2.60 2.32 15.45
N LEU A 73 2.23 3.57 15.70
CA LEU A 73 1.88 4.09 17.03
C LEU A 73 0.40 3.98 17.33
N ALA A 74 -0.45 3.54 16.39
CA ALA A 74 -1.85 3.28 16.67
C ALA A 74 -1.97 2.25 17.81
N PRO A 75 -2.83 2.49 18.82
CA PRO A 75 -2.98 1.56 19.91
C PRO A 75 -3.44 0.21 19.37
N PRO A 76 -2.73 -0.87 19.68
CA PRO A 76 -3.16 -2.20 19.28
C PRO A 76 -4.46 -2.54 19.99
N LEU A 77 -5.31 -3.35 19.33
CA LEU A 77 -6.54 -3.87 19.93
C LEU A 77 -6.23 -4.71 21.19
N GLY A 78 -4.98 -5.10 21.34
CA GLY A 78 -4.48 -5.91 22.44
C GLY A 78 -4.70 -7.41 22.22
N GLN A 79 -4.61 -8.16 23.32
CA GLN A 79 -4.76 -9.61 23.32
C GLN A 79 -6.23 -10.02 23.22
N LYS A 80 -6.81 -9.91 22.04
CA LYS A 80 -8.18 -10.34 21.75
C LYS A 80 -8.17 -11.52 20.78
N ARG A 81 -9.26 -12.29 20.80
CA ARG A 81 -9.49 -13.33 19.79
C ARG A 81 -10.02 -12.69 18.53
N VAL A 82 -9.28 -12.83 17.45
CA VAL A 82 -9.52 -12.12 16.20
C VAL A 82 -9.85 -13.10 15.08
N MET A 83 -10.87 -12.77 14.29
CA MET A 83 -11.12 -13.40 13.00
C MET A 83 -10.46 -12.56 11.90
N GLY A 84 -9.52 -13.13 11.17
CA GLY A 84 -8.94 -12.54 9.97
C GLY A 84 -9.71 -12.96 8.73
N VAL A 85 -10.03 -12.00 7.86
CA VAL A 85 -10.76 -12.23 6.61
C VAL A 85 -9.96 -11.65 5.45
N ASP A 86 -9.59 -12.50 4.52
CA ASP A 86 -9.00 -12.13 3.23
C ASP A 86 -10.09 -12.22 2.15
N PRO A 87 -10.64 -11.07 1.69
CA PRO A 87 -11.79 -11.06 0.79
C PRO A 87 -11.44 -11.50 -0.63
N GLY A 88 -12.37 -12.16 -1.31
CA GLY A 88 -12.21 -12.50 -2.71
C GLY A 88 -13.52 -12.97 -3.35
N TYR A 89 -13.75 -12.54 -4.60
CA TYR A 89 -14.94 -12.96 -5.34
C TYR A 89 -14.85 -14.42 -5.83
N ARG A 90 -13.87 -14.72 -6.68
CA ARG A 90 -13.74 -16.05 -7.31
C ARG A 90 -13.15 -17.08 -6.36
N THR A 91 -12.13 -16.70 -5.63
CA THR A 91 -11.40 -17.58 -4.71
C THR A 91 -12.13 -17.77 -3.38
N GLY A 92 -13.20 -17.00 -3.15
CA GLY A 92 -13.92 -16.94 -1.88
C GLY A 92 -13.17 -16.09 -0.84
N CYS A 93 -13.84 -15.83 0.28
CA CYS A 93 -13.27 -15.16 1.43
C CYS A 93 -12.57 -16.19 2.32
N LYS A 94 -11.28 -16.01 2.55
CA LYS A 94 -10.50 -16.87 3.46
C LYS A 94 -10.70 -16.38 4.89
N ILE A 95 -11.16 -17.26 5.75
CA ILE A 95 -11.42 -17.00 7.16
C ILE A 95 -10.36 -17.71 8.01
N VAL A 96 -9.80 -17.01 8.96
CA VAL A 96 -8.97 -17.60 10.02
C VAL A 96 -9.46 -17.13 11.39
N CYS A 97 -9.47 -18.02 12.36
CA CYS A 97 -9.74 -17.70 13.75
C CYS A 97 -8.41 -17.76 14.53
N LEU A 98 -8.07 -16.68 15.21
CA LEU A 98 -6.84 -16.54 15.98
C LEU A 98 -7.16 -16.43 17.47
N ASP A 99 -6.32 -17.06 18.29
CA ASP A 99 -6.36 -16.85 19.75
C ASP A 99 -5.78 -15.48 20.14
N ALA A 100 -5.80 -15.16 21.43
CA ALA A 100 -5.29 -13.91 21.95
C ALA A 100 -3.77 -13.73 21.77
N GLN A 101 -3.03 -14.78 21.43
CA GLN A 101 -1.61 -14.77 21.15
C GLN A 101 -1.31 -14.71 19.63
N GLY A 102 -2.36 -14.75 18.78
CA GLY A 102 -2.25 -14.76 17.34
C GLY A 102 -1.94 -16.13 16.73
N SER A 103 -2.14 -17.21 17.50
CA SER A 103 -2.03 -18.57 16.98
C SER A 103 -3.27 -18.97 16.21
N LEU A 104 -3.09 -19.71 15.12
CA LEU A 104 -4.19 -20.16 14.27
C LEU A 104 -4.96 -21.29 14.94
N LEU A 105 -6.26 -21.08 15.21
CA LEU A 105 -7.17 -22.06 15.78
C LEU A 105 -7.98 -22.80 14.71
N HIS A 106 -8.39 -22.09 13.66
CA HIS A 106 -9.22 -22.62 12.59
C HIS A 106 -9.06 -21.80 11.31
N ASN A 107 -9.27 -22.43 10.18
CA ASN A 107 -9.40 -21.76 8.88
C ASN A 107 -10.49 -22.42 8.04
N GLU A 108 -11.20 -21.61 7.26
CA GLU A 108 -12.11 -22.10 6.21
C GLU A 108 -12.28 -21.06 5.11
N THR A 109 -12.85 -21.47 3.98
CA THR A 109 -13.17 -20.55 2.88
C THR A 109 -14.69 -20.51 2.71
N ILE A 110 -15.25 -19.31 2.71
CA ILE A 110 -16.67 -19.07 2.46
C ILE A 110 -16.87 -18.32 1.15
N TYR A 111 -18.06 -18.42 0.56
CA TYR A 111 -18.38 -17.86 -0.75
C TYR A 111 -19.66 -16.99 -0.69
N PRO A 112 -19.65 -15.86 0.04
CA PRO A 112 -20.85 -15.01 0.15
C PRO A 112 -21.15 -14.24 -1.13
N HIS A 113 -20.16 -14.06 -2.01
CA HIS A 113 -20.25 -13.22 -3.20
C HIS A 113 -20.36 -14.01 -4.51
N PRO A 114 -20.84 -13.38 -5.61
CA PRO A 114 -20.78 -13.98 -6.94
C PRO A 114 -19.34 -14.42 -7.30
N PRO A 115 -19.15 -15.49 -8.12
CA PRO A 115 -20.20 -16.22 -8.84
C PRO A 115 -20.93 -17.30 -8.03
N LYS A 116 -20.39 -17.76 -6.89
CA LYS A 116 -21.01 -18.86 -6.12
C LYS A 116 -22.24 -18.43 -5.31
N SER A 117 -22.20 -17.22 -4.73
CA SER A 117 -23.32 -16.62 -3.98
C SER A 117 -23.93 -17.53 -2.90
N GLU A 118 -23.11 -18.25 -2.15
CA GLU A 118 -23.52 -19.15 -1.06
C GLU A 118 -23.79 -18.36 0.23
N TYR A 119 -24.57 -17.26 0.12
CA TYR A 119 -24.74 -16.28 1.20
C TYR A 119 -25.22 -16.91 2.51
N SER A 120 -26.29 -17.73 2.46
CA SER A 120 -26.87 -18.32 3.67
C SER A 120 -25.95 -19.33 4.36
N GLN A 121 -25.13 -20.04 3.60
CA GLN A 121 -24.15 -20.97 4.14
C GLN A 121 -23.01 -20.20 4.78
N ALA A 122 -22.47 -19.20 4.07
CA ALA A 122 -21.41 -18.32 4.57
C ALA A 122 -21.84 -17.61 5.86
N ALA A 123 -23.09 -17.13 5.93
CA ALA A 123 -23.63 -16.49 7.13
C ALA A 123 -23.66 -17.45 8.34
N ARG A 124 -24.13 -18.67 8.14
CA ARG A 124 -24.12 -19.69 9.21
C ARG A 124 -22.71 -20.05 9.67
N SER A 125 -21.76 -20.20 8.73
CA SER A 125 -20.37 -20.49 9.06
C SER A 125 -19.76 -19.36 9.91
N ILE A 126 -19.89 -18.13 9.49
CA ILE A 126 -19.31 -16.98 10.24
C ILE A 126 -19.88 -16.87 11.65
N VAL A 127 -21.22 -16.94 11.80
CA VAL A 127 -21.87 -16.85 13.12
C VAL A 127 -21.40 -17.99 14.02
N LYS A 128 -21.38 -19.22 13.50
CA LYS A 128 -20.89 -20.39 14.24
C LYS A 128 -19.42 -20.23 14.68
N LEU A 129 -18.55 -19.75 13.79
CA LEU A 129 -17.13 -19.56 14.12
C LEU A 129 -16.92 -18.48 15.18
N VAL A 130 -17.68 -17.38 15.11
CA VAL A 130 -17.66 -16.31 16.12
C VAL A 130 -18.03 -16.86 17.48
N GLU A 131 -19.08 -17.63 17.58
CA GLU A 131 -19.53 -18.26 18.83
C GLU A 131 -18.54 -19.33 19.31
N GLN A 132 -18.14 -20.26 18.45
CA GLN A 132 -17.27 -21.38 18.80
C GLN A 132 -15.89 -20.95 19.29
N TYR A 133 -15.27 -19.96 18.63
CA TYR A 133 -13.93 -19.48 18.97
C TYR A 133 -13.95 -18.23 19.83
N GLN A 134 -15.14 -17.78 20.27
CA GLN A 134 -15.29 -16.61 21.13
C GLN A 134 -14.61 -15.37 20.56
N ILE A 135 -14.83 -15.12 19.26
CA ILE A 135 -14.21 -14.00 18.54
C ILE A 135 -14.73 -12.67 19.09
N GLU A 136 -13.85 -11.72 19.32
CA GLU A 136 -14.12 -10.39 19.88
C GLU A 136 -13.97 -9.29 18.83
N ALA A 137 -13.17 -9.53 17.79
CA ALA A 137 -12.97 -8.58 16.69
C ALA A 137 -12.75 -9.29 15.35
N ILE A 138 -13.13 -8.62 14.26
CA ILE A 138 -12.94 -9.10 12.89
C ILE A 138 -12.08 -8.10 12.13
N ALA A 139 -11.00 -8.59 11.52
CA ALA A 139 -10.13 -7.84 10.63
C ALA A 139 -10.40 -8.24 9.18
N ILE A 140 -10.79 -7.32 8.34
CA ILE A 140 -11.06 -7.54 6.91
C ILE A 140 -9.96 -6.84 6.11
N GLY A 141 -9.28 -7.55 5.21
CA GLY A 141 -8.32 -6.96 4.29
C GLY A 141 -8.99 -5.92 3.36
N ASN A 142 -8.27 -4.84 3.04
CA ASN A 142 -8.81 -3.73 2.23
C ASN A 142 -8.72 -3.97 0.70
N GLY A 143 -8.45 -5.19 0.25
CA GLY A 143 -8.35 -5.53 -1.16
C GLY A 143 -9.69 -5.70 -1.87
N THR A 144 -9.67 -6.53 -2.91
CA THR A 144 -10.85 -6.82 -3.73
C THR A 144 -12.00 -7.40 -2.89
N ALA A 145 -13.24 -6.95 -3.13
CA ALA A 145 -14.45 -7.35 -2.40
C ALA A 145 -14.51 -6.97 -0.90
N SER A 146 -13.64 -6.07 -0.45
CA SER A 146 -13.56 -5.65 0.96
C SER A 146 -14.88 -5.04 1.44
N ARG A 147 -15.46 -4.10 0.70
CA ARG A 147 -16.71 -3.41 1.06
C ARG A 147 -17.91 -4.36 1.14
N GLU A 148 -18.04 -5.24 0.15
CA GLU A 148 -19.11 -6.23 0.11
C GLU A 148 -18.95 -7.25 1.24
N THR A 149 -17.73 -7.61 1.58
CA THR A 149 -17.44 -8.51 2.71
C THR A 149 -17.74 -7.84 4.05
N GLU A 150 -17.39 -6.58 4.20
CA GLU A 150 -17.74 -5.78 5.39
C GLU A 150 -19.25 -5.69 5.56
N GLN A 151 -19.98 -5.35 4.50
CA GLN A 151 -21.46 -5.32 4.51
C GLN A 151 -22.06 -6.69 4.83
N PHE A 152 -21.53 -7.75 4.25
CA PHE A 152 -21.95 -9.11 4.53
C PHE A 152 -21.76 -9.44 6.01
N ILE A 153 -20.59 -9.19 6.59
CA ILE A 153 -20.26 -9.49 7.98
C ILE A 153 -21.10 -8.65 8.95
N THR A 154 -21.22 -7.35 8.72
CA THR A 154 -21.96 -6.45 9.61
C THR A 154 -23.47 -6.64 9.54
N SER A 155 -24.00 -7.23 8.48
CA SER A 155 -25.43 -7.57 8.35
C SER A 155 -25.86 -8.81 9.14
N GLN A 156 -24.91 -9.60 9.67
CA GLN A 156 -25.25 -10.79 10.45
C GLN A 156 -25.58 -10.43 11.90
N ARG A 157 -26.35 -11.31 12.55
CA ARG A 157 -26.65 -11.18 13.99
C ARG A 157 -25.75 -12.12 14.78
N TYR A 158 -24.99 -11.55 15.69
CA TYR A 158 -24.08 -12.27 16.58
C TYR A 158 -24.64 -12.30 18.02
N ASP A 159 -24.16 -13.25 18.81
CA ASP A 159 -24.51 -13.40 20.24
C ASP A 159 -23.84 -12.35 21.14
N ARG A 160 -22.95 -11.54 20.56
CA ARG A 160 -22.13 -10.52 21.24
C ARG A 160 -21.88 -9.31 20.36
N GLU A 161 -21.39 -8.26 20.98
CA GLU A 161 -20.88 -7.09 20.28
C GLU A 161 -19.52 -7.42 19.65
N LEU A 162 -19.41 -7.22 18.35
CA LEU A 162 -18.18 -7.43 17.60
C LEU A 162 -17.64 -6.11 17.06
N GLN A 163 -16.35 -5.92 17.21
CA GLN A 163 -15.63 -4.83 16.57
C GLN A 163 -15.16 -5.28 15.18
N VAL A 164 -15.63 -4.61 14.12
CA VAL A 164 -15.25 -4.93 12.74
C VAL A 164 -14.37 -3.81 12.20
N PHE A 165 -13.22 -4.18 11.63
CA PHE A 165 -12.23 -3.25 11.12
C PHE A 165 -11.80 -3.66 9.71
N VAL A 166 -11.70 -2.69 8.82
CA VAL A 166 -10.99 -2.85 7.54
C VAL A 166 -9.54 -2.45 7.76
N VAL A 167 -8.62 -3.37 7.47
CA VAL A 167 -7.18 -3.18 7.70
C VAL A 167 -6.42 -3.28 6.38
N SER A 168 -5.28 -2.59 6.27
CA SER A 168 -4.42 -2.72 5.10
C SER A 168 -3.88 -4.14 4.99
N GLU A 169 -4.01 -4.73 3.80
CA GLU A 169 -3.38 -6.01 3.45
C GLU A 169 -1.97 -5.84 2.84
N ASP A 170 -1.46 -4.60 2.80
CA ASP A 170 -0.12 -4.32 2.31
C ASP A 170 0.92 -5.12 3.10
N GLY A 171 1.76 -5.83 2.39
CA GLY A 171 2.74 -6.74 2.97
C GLY A 171 2.22 -8.13 3.35
N ALA A 172 0.90 -8.39 3.36
CA ALA A 172 0.37 -9.74 3.63
C ALA A 172 0.86 -10.75 2.59
N SER A 173 0.92 -10.36 1.32
CA SER A 173 1.47 -11.19 0.23
C SER A 173 2.96 -11.47 0.43
N ILE A 174 3.73 -10.48 0.88
CA ILE A 174 5.17 -10.64 1.15
C ILE A 174 5.38 -11.59 2.34
N TYR A 175 4.65 -11.35 3.44
CA TYR A 175 4.70 -12.23 4.61
C TYR A 175 4.32 -13.67 4.26
N SER A 176 3.19 -13.88 3.59
CA SER A 176 2.66 -15.21 3.27
C SER A 176 3.61 -16.06 2.43
N ALA A 177 4.43 -15.42 1.57
CA ALA A 177 5.47 -16.05 0.76
C ALA A 177 6.83 -16.14 1.46
N SER A 178 7.01 -15.52 2.62
CA SER A 178 8.29 -15.48 3.35
C SER A 178 8.68 -16.85 3.91
N LYS A 179 9.97 -17.01 4.20
CA LYS A 179 10.47 -18.21 4.89
C LYS A 179 9.85 -18.32 6.28
N THR A 180 9.77 -17.21 7.02
CA THR A 180 9.18 -17.15 8.36
C THR A 180 7.75 -17.70 8.39
N ALA A 181 6.91 -17.28 7.44
CA ALA A 181 5.53 -17.76 7.38
C ALA A 181 5.44 -19.24 6.98
N ARG A 182 6.36 -19.74 6.14
CA ARG A 182 6.43 -21.16 5.78
C ARG A 182 6.89 -22.03 6.95
N ASP A 183 7.84 -21.54 7.72
CA ASP A 183 8.36 -22.26 8.90
C ASP A 183 7.31 -22.29 10.04
N GLU A 184 6.53 -21.20 10.18
CA GLU A 184 5.46 -21.12 11.20
C GLU A 184 4.21 -21.93 10.81
N PHE A 185 3.87 -21.93 9.51
CA PHE A 185 2.67 -22.59 8.98
C PHE A 185 3.00 -23.50 7.80
N PRO A 186 3.76 -24.58 8.00
CA PRO A 186 4.23 -25.45 6.90
C PRO A 186 3.08 -26.19 6.19
N GLU A 187 2.00 -26.49 6.91
CA GLU A 187 0.84 -27.24 6.39
C GLU A 187 -0.20 -26.38 5.68
N TYR A 188 -0.07 -25.05 5.74
CA TYR A 188 -1.04 -24.12 5.18
C TYR A 188 -0.48 -23.41 3.95
N ASP A 189 -1.36 -23.09 3.02
CA ASP A 189 -1.01 -22.37 1.79
C ASP A 189 -0.81 -20.86 2.02
N VAL A 190 -0.40 -20.17 0.97
CA VAL A 190 -0.14 -18.72 1.00
C VAL A 190 -1.39 -17.91 1.35
N THR A 191 -2.60 -18.41 1.03
CA THR A 191 -3.85 -17.68 1.25
C THR A 191 -4.24 -17.70 2.72
N VAL A 192 -4.08 -18.81 3.40
CA VAL A 192 -4.29 -18.92 4.86
C VAL A 192 -3.27 -18.08 5.60
N ARG A 193 -1.98 -18.15 5.23
CA ARG A 193 -0.93 -17.31 5.81
C ARG A 193 -1.20 -15.80 5.61
N GLY A 194 -1.75 -15.42 4.46
CA GLY A 194 -2.20 -14.05 4.19
C GLY A 194 -3.30 -13.60 5.14
N ALA A 195 -4.35 -14.41 5.31
CA ALA A 195 -5.45 -14.13 6.24
C ALA A 195 -4.98 -14.05 7.70
N VAL A 196 -4.02 -14.87 8.14
CA VAL A 196 -3.37 -14.78 9.46
C VAL A 196 -2.67 -13.42 9.62
N SER A 197 -1.94 -12.96 8.60
CA SER A 197 -1.29 -11.65 8.62
C SER A 197 -2.29 -10.51 8.78
N ILE A 198 -3.43 -10.58 8.08
CA ILE A 198 -4.52 -9.60 8.20
C ILE A 198 -5.09 -9.58 9.62
N GLY A 199 -5.39 -10.74 10.20
CA GLY A 199 -5.90 -10.83 11.57
C GLY A 199 -4.93 -10.28 12.61
N ARG A 200 -3.65 -10.61 12.50
CA ARG A 200 -2.59 -10.14 13.41
C ARG A 200 -2.36 -8.63 13.38
N ARG A 201 -2.75 -7.94 12.30
CA ARG A 201 -2.67 -6.47 12.21
C ARG A 201 -3.46 -5.74 13.30
N LEU A 202 -4.60 -6.28 13.72
CA LEU A 202 -5.35 -5.70 14.83
C LEU A 202 -4.68 -5.95 16.19
N MET A 203 -3.99 -7.07 16.33
CA MET A 203 -3.39 -7.47 17.59
C MET A 203 -2.08 -6.73 17.86
N ASP A 204 -1.29 -6.56 16.82
CA ASP A 204 0.01 -5.87 16.84
C ASP A 204 0.26 -5.17 15.50
N PRO A 205 -0.04 -3.86 15.39
CA PRO A 205 0.16 -3.10 14.15
C PRO A 205 1.61 -3.06 13.68
N ALA A 206 2.57 -3.15 14.60
CA ALA A 206 3.99 -3.21 14.27
C ALA A 206 4.39 -4.56 13.66
N GLY A 207 3.49 -5.52 13.73
CA GLY A 207 3.65 -6.87 13.20
C GLY A 207 4.93 -7.51 13.67
N ARG A 208 4.87 -8.60 14.38
CA ARG A 208 6.07 -9.37 14.78
C ARG A 208 6.81 -9.90 13.55
N THR A 209 7.47 -9.02 12.83
CA THR A 209 8.49 -9.37 11.83
C THR A 209 9.77 -9.90 12.48
N GLY A 210 9.73 -10.29 13.73
CA GLY A 210 10.90 -10.71 14.47
C GLY A 210 10.61 -11.38 15.81
N ARG A 211 9.91 -12.51 15.84
CA ARG A 211 10.26 -13.49 16.85
C ARG A 211 11.43 -14.33 16.33
N LYS A 212 12.61 -14.04 16.89
CA LYS A 212 13.73 -14.97 16.88
C LYS A 212 13.39 -16.17 17.76
#